data_5c0166a0ad93640f7a0a0b7e6edc95e6
#
_entry.id   5c0166a0ad93640f7a0a0b7e6edc95e6
#
_cell.length_a   1.000
_cell.length_b   1.000
_cell.length_c   1.000
_cell.angle_alpha   90.00
_cell.angle_beta   90.00
_cell.angle_gamma   90.00
#
_symmetry.space_group_name_H-M   'P 1'
#
loop_
_entity.id
_entity.type
_entity.pdbx_description
1 polymer ?
#
loop_
_entity_poly.entity_id
_entity_poly.type
_entity_poly.pdbx_seq_one_letter_code
_entity_poly.pdbx_strand_id
1 'polypeptide(L)'
;MNYKRNIVITGGAGFIGSHVVRLFVNKYPDYRIINVDKLTYAGNPDNLRDVENAPNYVFEKADITDLAAMRRIVRGYGVDGIIHLAAESHVDRSITDPFAFAHTNIMGTLALLQSACEYWESLPEGFTGKLFYHISTDEVYGALELTDPEGIESPFTTAASSQHHHAYGSEFFLETNKYNPHSPYSASKASSDHFVRAYHDTYGMPTLITNCSNNYGPNQFPEKLIPLFIDNIRHGRPLPVYGTGENVRDWLYVEDHARAIDLIFHRGKPGETYNIGGFNEWKNIDLIKVLIATVDRLLGNPEGYSLPLITYVTDRKGHDLRYAIDSRKLQRELGWEPSLQFEEGIEKTVRWYLDNQQWLDRIASGEYQKNS
;
A
#
# COMPACT_ATOMS: atom_id res chain seq x y z
N MET A 1 16.35 -11.72 -24.70
CA MET A 1 17.01 -12.17 -23.45
C MET A 1 16.13 -13.26 -22.83
N ASN A 2 16.71 -14.34 -22.34
CA ASN A 2 15.93 -15.31 -21.54
C ASN A 2 15.97 -14.85 -20.09
N TYR A 3 14.83 -14.43 -19.59
CA TYR A 3 14.67 -14.07 -18.17
C TYR A 3 14.43 -15.32 -17.34
N LYS A 4 14.95 -15.32 -16.11
CA LYS A 4 14.76 -16.41 -15.14
C LYS A 4 13.32 -16.51 -14.66
N ARG A 5 12.64 -15.37 -14.51
CA ARG A 5 11.23 -15.27 -14.12
C ARG A 5 10.56 -14.08 -14.81
N ASN A 6 9.28 -14.24 -15.13
CA ASN A 6 8.43 -13.16 -15.63
C ASN A 6 7.40 -12.82 -14.55
N ILE A 7 7.49 -11.62 -13.98
CA ILE A 7 6.67 -11.19 -12.85
C ILE A 7 5.75 -10.06 -13.30
N VAL A 8 4.46 -10.23 -13.15
CA VAL A 8 3.47 -9.17 -13.28
C VAL A 8 3.34 -8.44 -11.96
N ILE A 9 3.42 -7.11 -12.00
CA ILE A 9 3.08 -6.23 -10.90
C ILE A 9 1.92 -5.35 -11.37
N THR A 10 0.74 -5.49 -10.76
CA THR A 10 -0.42 -4.69 -11.11
C THR A 10 -0.51 -3.45 -10.23
N GLY A 11 -0.98 -2.32 -10.78
CA GLY A 11 -1.01 -1.06 -10.05
C GLY A 11 0.38 -0.45 -9.83
N GLY A 12 1.35 -0.81 -10.68
CA GLY A 12 2.74 -0.40 -10.51
C GLY A 12 3.02 1.07 -10.82
N ALA A 13 2.10 1.80 -11.46
CA ALA A 13 2.21 3.25 -11.61
C ALA A 13 1.62 4.02 -10.40
N GLY A 14 1.00 3.33 -9.44
CA GLY A 14 0.50 3.89 -8.20
C GLY A 14 1.60 4.12 -7.15
N PHE A 15 1.19 4.55 -5.96
CA PHE A 15 2.08 4.87 -4.84
C PHE A 15 2.94 3.66 -4.42
N ILE A 16 2.37 2.66 -3.77
CA ILE A 16 3.12 1.49 -3.26
C ILE A 16 3.70 0.69 -4.43
N GLY A 17 2.92 0.51 -5.49
CA GLY A 17 3.31 -0.25 -6.67
C GLY A 17 4.58 0.26 -7.34
N SER A 18 4.79 1.58 -7.42
CA SER A 18 6.00 2.17 -8.03
C SER A 18 7.27 1.84 -7.25
N HIS A 19 7.20 1.80 -5.92
CA HIS A 19 8.32 1.37 -5.07
C HIS A 19 8.63 -0.12 -5.24
N VAL A 20 7.60 -0.97 -5.37
CA VAL A 20 7.77 -2.40 -5.64
C VAL A 20 8.38 -2.63 -7.03
N VAL A 21 7.85 -1.97 -8.07
CA VAL A 21 8.41 -2.06 -9.44
C VAL A 21 9.87 -1.63 -9.44
N ARG A 22 10.19 -0.46 -8.89
CA ARG A 22 11.57 0.06 -8.82
C ARG A 22 12.50 -0.90 -8.09
N LEU A 23 12.05 -1.45 -6.96
CA LEU A 23 12.83 -2.43 -6.20
C LEU A 23 13.13 -3.68 -7.03
N PHE A 24 12.11 -4.27 -7.68
CA PHE A 24 12.26 -5.49 -8.45
C PHE A 24 13.09 -5.27 -9.72
N VAL A 25 12.89 -4.19 -10.46
CA VAL A 25 13.68 -3.86 -11.66
C VAL A 25 15.15 -3.74 -11.33
N ASN A 26 15.50 -3.02 -10.25
CA ASN A 26 16.89 -2.77 -9.88
C ASN A 26 17.56 -3.98 -9.21
N LYS A 27 16.83 -4.73 -8.39
CA LYS A 27 17.39 -5.83 -7.61
C LYS A 27 17.51 -7.13 -8.40
N TYR A 28 16.62 -7.34 -9.38
CA TYR A 28 16.52 -8.60 -10.15
C TYR A 28 16.65 -8.36 -11.66
N PRO A 29 17.85 -8.04 -12.16
CA PRO A 29 18.05 -7.77 -13.60
C PRO A 29 17.81 -9.01 -14.49
N ASP A 30 17.79 -10.21 -13.90
CA ASP A 30 17.45 -11.48 -14.53
C ASP A 30 15.93 -11.80 -14.51
N TYR A 31 15.09 -10.95 -13.91
CA TYR A 31 13.64 -11.05 -13.98
C TYR A 31 13.10 -10.06 -15.01
N ARG A 32 12.06 -10.43 -15.75
CA ARG A 32 11.24 -9.47 -16.51
C ARG A 32 10.12 -8.97 -15.62
N ILE A 33 10.03 -7.67 -15.45
CA ILE A 33 8.98 -7.01 -14.66
C ILE A 33 7.97 -6.40 -15.62
N ILE A 34 6.76 -6.94 -15.60
CA ILE A 34 5.62 -6.49 -16.42
C ILE A 34 4.71 -5.67 -15.51
N ASN A 35 4.76 -4.36 -15.62
CA ASN A 35 3.89 -3.45 -14.89
C ASN A 35 2.56 -3.29 -15.63
N VAL A 36 1.47 -3.76 -15.03
CA VAL A 36 0.12 -3.64 -15.57
C VAL A 36 -0.63 -2.56 -14.80
N ASP A 37 -0.98 -1.47 -15.47
CA ASP A 37 -1.73 -0.38 -14.87
C ASP A 37 -2.73 0.22 -15.87
N LYS A 38 -3.92 0.55 -15.38
CA LYS A 38 -4.97 1.18 -16.19
C LYS A 38 -4.73 2.68 -16.36
N LEU A 39 -3.88 3.26 -15.50
CA LEU A 39 -3.63 4.70 -15.39
C LEU A 39 -4.92 5.48 -15.08
N THR A 40 -5.58 5.07 -13.98
CA THR A 40 -6.65 5.87 -13.39
C THR A 40 -6.07 7.12 -12.73
N TYR A 41 -6.88 7.87 -12.00
CA TYR A 41 -6.46 9.13 -11.39
C TYR A 41 -5.21 9.02 -10.47
N ALA A 42 -4.97 7.87 -9.84
CA ALA A 42 -3.83 7.65 -8.94
C ALA A 42 -2.64 6.96 -9.61
N GLY A 43 -2.82 6.45 -10.84
CA GLY A 43 -1.75 5.89 -11.66
C GLY A 43 -0.97 7.00 -12.36
N ASN A 44 0.29 7.20 -11.97
CA ASN A 44 1.15 8.24 -12.51
C ASN A 44 2.44 7.65 -13.10
N PRO A 45 2.62 7.66 -14.43
CA PRO A 45 3.84 7.16 -15.07
C PRO A 45 5.12 7.88 -14.59
N ASP A 46 5.00 9.14 -14.16
CA ASP A 46 6.14 9.91 -13.65
C ASP A 46 6.78 9.26 -12.40
N ASN A 47 6.04 8.38 -11.70
CA ASN A 47 6.56 7.63 -10.57
C ASN A 47 7.66 6.62 -10.95
N LEU A 48 7.80 6.29 -12.23
CA LEU A 48 8.70 5.23 -12.73
C LEU A 48 9.72 5.73 -13.76
N ARG A 49 9.89 7.05 -13.92
CA ARG A 49 10.84 7.63 -14.88
C ARG A 49 12.26 7.13 -14.74
N ASP A 50 12.67 6.81 -13.53
CA ASP A 50 14.01 6.31 -13.21
C ASP A 50 14.25 4.88 -13.70
N VAL A 51 13.20 4.11 -13.95
CA VAL A 51 13.27 2.70 -14.38
C VAL A 51 12.55 2.41 -15.70
N GLU A 52 11.87 3.39 -16.31
CA GLU A 52 11.06 3.18 -17.52
C GLU A 52 11.85 2.64 -18.72
N ASN A 53 13.14 2.95 -18.80
CA ASN A 53 14.03 2.52 -19.87
C ASN A 53 14.89 1.29 -19.50
N ALA A 54 14.64 0.66 -18.35
CA ALA A 54 15.38 -0.52 -17.93
C ALA A 54 15.08 -1.71 -18.87
N PRO A 55 16.10 -2.50 -19.28
CA PRO A 55 15.91 -3.56 -20.27
C PRO A 55 14.99 -4.69 -19.81
N ASN A 56 14.80 -4.84 -18.49
CA ASN A 56 13.96 -5.84 -17.87
C ASN A 56 12.58 -5.30 -17.42
N TYR A 57 12.26 -4.06 -17.76
CA TYR A 57 10.96 -3.44 -17.47
C TYR A 57 10.08 -3.41 -18.72
N VAL A 58 8.78 -3.70 -18.54
CA VAL A 58 7.75 -3.59 -19.58
C VAL A 58 6.52 -2.96 -18.96
N PHE A 59 5.91 -2.00 -19.66
CA PHE A 59 4.64 -1.41 -19.28
C PHE A 59 3.51 -1.92 -20.18
N GLU A 60 2.44 -2.40 -19.58
CA GLU A 60 1.19 -2.81 -20.23
C GLU A 60 0.03 -1.96 -19.69
N LYS A 61 -0.50 -1.06 -20.52
CA LYS A 61 -1.69 -0.31 -20.16
C LYS A 61 -2.92 -1.20 -20.33
N ALA A 62 -3.45 -1.70 -19.22
CA ALA A 62 -4.61 -2.60 -19.23
C ALA A 62 -5.42 -2.48 -17.94
N ASP A 63 -6.73 -2.73 -18.08
CA ASP A 63 -7.66 -2.87 -16.96
C ASP A 63 -7.64 -4.30 -16.45
N ILE A 64 -7.40 -4.49 -15.16
CA ILE A 64 -7.42 -5.83 -14.54
C ILE A 64 -8.78 -6.52 -14.62
N THR A 65 -9.86 -5.77 -14.83
CA THR A 65 -11.22 -6.32 -15.02
C THR A 65 -11.46 -6.89 -16.41
N ASP A 66 -10.57 -6.58 -17.37
CA ASP A 66 -10.60 -7.18 -18.71
C ASP A 66 -9.94 -8.56 -18.70
N LEU A 67 -10.76 -9.59 -18.51
CA LEU A 67 -10.30 -10.98 -18.47
C LEU A 67 -9.53 -11.39 -19.75
N ALA A 68 -9.93 -10.88 -20.92
CA ALA A 68 -9.26 -11.21 -22.18
C ALA A 68 -7.86 -10.59 -22.24
N ALA A 69 -7.71 -9.34 -21.77
CA ALA A 69 -6.41 -8.68 -21.64
C ALA A 69 -5.52 -9.41 -20.63
N MET A 70 -6.06 -9.81 -19.47
CA MET A 70 -5.29 -10.53 -18.46
C MET A 70 -4.80 -11.89 -18.96
N ARG A 71 -5.67 -12.65 -19.66
CA ARG A 71 -5.27 -13.91 -20.30
C ARG A 71 -4.16 -13.71 -21.35
N ARG A 72 -4.28 -12.66 -22.17
CA ARG A 72 -3.26 -12.30 -23.18
C ARG A 72 -1.91 -12.00 -22.51
N ILE A 73 -1.90 -11.18 -21.47
CA ILE A 73 -0.69 -10.79 -20.76
C ILE A 73 -0.05 -12.00 -20.09
N VAL A 74 -0.82 -12.75 -19.30
CA VAL A 74 -0.30 -13.89 -18.51
C VAL A 74 0.30 -14.96 -19.44
N ARG A 75 -0.39 -15.30 -20.54
CA ARG A 75 0.11 -16.28 -21.52
C ARG A 75 1.24 -15.71 -22.39
N GLY A 76 1.08 -14.47 -22.89
CA GLY A 76 2.01 -13.85 -23.82
C GLY A 76 3.39 -13.63 -23.24
N TYR A 77 3.48 -13.32 -21.96
CA TYR A 77 4.77 -13.17 -21.27
C TYR A 77 5.25 -14.44 -20.57
N GLY A 78 4.45 -15.50 -20.50
CA GLY A 78 4.82 -16.70 -19.78
C GLY A 78 4.99 -16.42 -18.28
N VAL A 79 3.99 -15.80 -17.65
CA VAL A 79 4.09 -15.25 -16.30
C VAL A 79 4.27 -16.35 -15.24
N ASP A 80 5.28 -16.16 -14.37
CA ASP A 80 5.60 -17.07 -13.26
C ASP A 80 5.08 -16.58 -11.92
N GLY A 81 4.87 -15.27 -11.78
CA GLY A 81 4.41 -14.68 -10.54
C GLY A 81 3.59 -13.42 -10.78
N ILE A 82 2.63 -13.18 -9.90
CA ILE A 82 1.82 -11.95 -9.90
C ILE A 82 1.90 -11.33 -8.52
N ILE A 83 2.26 -10.05 -8.43
CA ILE A 83 2.13 -9.21 -7.24
C ILE A 83 1.00 -8.22 -7.52
N HIS A 84 -0.13 -8.42 -6.85
CA HIS A 84 -1.37 -7.73 -7.14
C HIS A 84 -1.61 -6.57 -6.18
N LEU A 85 -1.31 -5.33 -6.66
CA LEU A 85 -1.53 -4.09 -5.89
C LEU A 85 -2.62 -3.20 -6.51
N ALA A 86 -3.04 -3.45 -7.76
CA ALA A 86 -4.07 -2.64 -8.41
C ALA A 86 -5.39 -2.71 -7.64
N ALA A 87 -5.89 -1.56 -7.20
CA ALA A 87 -7.15 -1.44 -6.46
C ALA A 87 -7.67 0.00 -6.50
N GLU A 88 -8.98 0.16 -6.38
CA GLU A 88 -9.56 1.39 -5.87
C GLU A 88 -9.34 1.43 -4.34
N SER A 89 -8.79 2.54 -3.79
CA SER A 89 -8.28 2.57 -2.41
C SER A 89 -8.68 3.79 -1.58
N HIS A 90 -9.54 4.67 -2.10
CA HIS A 90 -9.94 5.88 -1.39
C HIS A 90 -11.29 5.67 -0.69
N VAL A 91 -11.31 5.60 0.65
CA VAL A 91 -12.52 5.27 1.43
C VAL A 91 -13.68 6.21 1.11
N ASP A 92 -13.48 7.55 1.05
CA ASP A 92 -14.56 8.49 0.77
C ASP A 92 -15.18 8.29 -0.62
N ARG A 93 -14.36 7.93 -1.61
CA ARG A 93 -14.86 7.53 -2.93
C ARG A 93 -15.68 6.25 -2.88
N SER A 94 -15.29 5.29 -2.01
CA SER A 94 -16.05 4.04 -1.87
C SER A 94 -17.45 4.25 -1.29
N ILE A 95 -17.62 5.29 -0.46
CA ILE A 95 -18.93 5.68 0.11
C ILE A 95 -19.82 6.29 -0.98
N THR A 96 -19.23 7.00 -1.94
CA THR A 96 -19.94 7.66 -3.03
C THR A 96 -20.24 6.73 -4.20
N ASP A 97 -19.29 5.86 -4.55
CA ASP A 97 -19.41 4.88 -5.65
C ASP A 97 -18.88 3.50 -5.24
N PRO A 98 -19.65 2.73 -4.46
CA PRO A 98 -19.24 1.40 -4.02
C PRO A 98 -19.12 0.39 -5.18
N PHE A 99 -19.83 0.62 -6.29
CA PHE A 99 -19.79 -0.28 -7.44
C PHE A 99 -18.44 -0.27 -8.14
N ALA A 100 -17.79 0.88 -8.28
CA ALA A 100 -16.45 0.96 -8.85
C ALA A 100 -15.46 0.14 -8.02
N PHE A 101 -15.57 0.16 -6.69
CA PHE A 101 -14.75 -0.62 -5.77
C PHE A 101 -15.00 -2.13 -5.88
N ALA A 102 -16.27 -2.54 -5.90
CA ALA A 102 -16.62 -3.95 -6.11
C ALA A 102 -16.13 -4.44 -7.48
N HIS A 103 -16.33 -3.66 -8.54
CA HIS A 103 -15.90 -4.04 -9.87
C HIS A 103 -14.38 -4.16 -9.96
N THR A 104 -13.63 -3.14 -9.54
CA THR A 104 -12.17 -3.17 -9.64
C THR A 104 -11.56 -4.19 -8.67
N ASN A 105 -11.90 -4.11 -7.39
CA ASN A 105 -11.21 -4.89 -6.37
C ASN A 105 -11.62 -6.35 -6.38
N ILE A 106 -12.90 -6.67 -6.59
CA ILE A 106 -13.39 -8.06 -6.58
C ILE A 106 -13.24 -8.68 -7.97
N MET A 107 -13.88 -8.07 -8.99
CA MET A 107 -13.90 -8.67 -10.33
C MET A 107 -12.52 -8.61 -10.99
N GLY A 108 -11.73 -7.55 -10.76
CA GLY A 108 -10.35 -7.46 -11.24
C GLY A 108 -9.44 -8.52 -10.60
N THR A 109 -9.53 -8.74 -9.28
CA THR A 109 -8.80 -9.81 -8.60
C THR A 109 -9.19 -11.17 -9.15
N LEU A 110 -10.50 -11.42 -9.33
CA LEU A 110 -11.00 -12.67 -9.87
C LEU A 110 -10.51 -12.91 -11.31
N ALA A 111 -10.51 -11.89 -12.16
CA ALA A 111 -10.01 -12.00 -13.54
C ALA A 111 -8.51 -12.36 -13.59
N LEU A 112 -7.71 -11.78 -12.70
CA LEU A 112 -6.28 -12.13 -12.57
C LEU A 112 -6.07 -13.55 -12.07
N LEU A 113 -6.78 -13.96 -11.00
CA LEU A 113 -6.75 -15.30 -10.46
C LEU A 113 -7.11 -16.35 -11.52
N GLN A 114 -8.22 -16.12 -12.22
CA GLN A 114 -8.70 -17.03 -13.28
C GLN A 114 -7.68 -17.14 -14.41
N SER A 115 -7.12 -16.01 -14.86
CA SER A 115 -6.14 -16.00 -15.95
C SER A 115 -4.86 -16.75 -15.58
N ALA A 116 -4.38 -16.56 -14.35
CA ALA A 116 -3.18 -17.22 -13.86
C ALA A 116 -3.43 -18.74 -13.64
N CYS A 117 -4.54 -19.09 -13.01
CA CYS A 117 -4.92 -20.50 -12.75
C CYS A 117 -5.00 -21.29 -14.05
N GLU A 118 -5.82 -20.84 -15.03
CA GLU A 118 -5.98 -21.47 -16.34
C GLU A 118 -4.65 -21.64 -17.08
N TYR A 119 -3.79 -20.62 -17.02
CA TYR A 119 -2.50 -20.68 -17.69
C TYR A 119 -1.56 -21.67 -17.00
N TRP A 120 -1.39 -21.58 -15.70
CA TRP A 120 -0.47 -22.42 -14.96
C TRP A 120 -0.90 -23.89 -14.96
N GLU A 121 -2.19 -24.20 -14.84
CA GLU A 121 -2.71 -25.56 -14.99
C GLU A 121 -2.47 -26.17 -16.38
N SER A 122 -2.38 -25.32 -17.42
CA SER A 122 -2.09 -25.78 -18.79
C SER A 122 -0.62 -26.14 -19.04
N LEU A 123 0.27 -25.81 -18.10
CA LEU A 123 1.70 -26.08 -18.22
C LEU A 123 2.03 -27.51 -17.70
N PRO A 124 3.07 -28.15 -18.28
CA PRO A 124 3.51 -29.47 -17.78
C PRO A 124 3.91 -29.48 -16.31
N GLU A 125 4.54 -28.40 -15.84
CA GLU A 125 4.97 -28.19 -14.45
C GLU A 125 3.82 -27.74 -13.52
N GLY A 126 2.65 -27.37 -14.07
CA GLY A 126 1.51 -26.88 -13.31
C GLY A 126 1.86 -25.65 -12.48
N PHE A 127 1.54 -25.69 -11.21
CA PHE A 127 1.81 -24.61 -10.25
C PHE A 127 3.24 -24.57 -9.71
N THR A 128 4.13 -25.48 -10.11
CA THR A 128 5.50 -25.51 -9.59
C THR A 128 6.26 -24.24 -9.96
N GLY A 129 6.78 -23.53 -8.94
CA GLY A 129 7.51 -22.26 -9.13
C GLY A 129 6.63 -21.05 -9.43
N LYS A 130 5.30 -21.19 -9.40
CA LYS A 130 4.35 -20.11 -9.61
C LYS A 130 3.89 -19.51 -8.28
N LEU A 131 3.42 -18.24 -8.30
CA LEU A 131 2.90 -17.57 -7.11
C LEU A 131 1.96 -16.44 -7.48
N PHE A 132 0.78 -16.40 -6.85
CA PHE A 132 -0.12 -15.25 -6.83
C PHE A 132 -0.06 -14.57 -5.47
N TYR A 133 0.44 -13.34 -5.41
CA TYR A 133 0.58 -12.60 -4.18
C TYR A 133 -0.34 -11.38 -4.17
N HIS A 134 -1.29 -11.37 -3.26
CA HIS A 134 -2.30 -10.33 -3.11
C HIS A 134 -1.97 -9.38 -1.97
N ILE A 135 -1.96 -8.08 -2.27
CA ILE A 135 -1.73 -7.02 -1.28
C ILE A 135 -3.08 -6.48 -0.82
N SER A 136 -3.38 -6.65 0.46
CA SER A 136 -4.61 -6.21 1.11
C SER A 136 -4.34 -5.12 2.17
N THR A 137 -5.24 -4.91 3.10
CA THR A 137 -5.22 -3.84 4.10
C THR A 137 -5.67 -4.37 5.46
N ASP A 138 -5.21 -3.77 6.53
CA ASP A 138 -5.66 -4.04 7.91
C ASP A 138 -7.13 -3.65 8.14
N GLU A 139 -7.67 -2.74 7.33
CA GLU A 139 -9.08 -2.34 7.40
C GLU A 139 -10.07 -3.51 7.22
N VAL A 140 -9.62 -4.65 6.68
CA VAL A 140 -10.47 -5.86 6.55
C VAL A 140 -10.83 -6.46 7.91
N TYR A 141 -10.02 -6.21 8.95
CA TYR A 141 -10.26 -6.74 10.29
C TYR A 141 -11.32 -5.98 11.08
N GLY A 142 -11.64 -4.74 10.71
CA GLY A 142 -12.56 -3.85 11.42
C GLY A 142 -11.82 -2.90 12.35
N ALA A 143 -12.45 -2.48 13.46
CA ALA A 143 -11.91 -1.51 14.40
C ALA A 143 -11.51 -2.15 15.72
N LEU A 144 -10.49 -1.60 16.36
CA LEU A 144 -10.09 -1.85 17.74
C LEU A 144 -10.52 -0.69 18.65
N GLU A 145 -10.68 -1.00 19.93
CA GLU A 145 -10.95 0.01 20.95
C GLU A 145 -9.67 0.69 21.41
N LEU A 146 -9.81 1.90 21.96
CA LEU A 146 -8.75 2.58 22.70
C LEU A 146 -8.77 2.08 24.13
N THR A 147 -7.65 1.56 24.59
CA THR A 147 -7.44 1.14 25.98
C THR A 147 -6.13 1.72 26.49
N ASP A 148 -5.96 1.88 27.81
CA ASP A 148 -4.69 2.36 28.34
C ASP A 148 -3.60 1.32 28.10
N PRO A 149 -2.51 1.68 27.41
CA PRO A 149 -1.47 0.76 26.97
C PRO A 149 -0.39 0.54 28.03
N GLU A 150 -0.72 0.19 29.26
CA GLU A 150 0.29 -0.09 30.27
C GLU A 150 1.22 -1.24 29.82
N GLY A 151 2.48 -0.92 29.58
CA GLY A 151 3.55 -1.91 29.43
C GLY A 151 3.71 -2.57 28.07
N ILE A 152 3.21 -1.97 26.98
CA ILE A 152 3.44 -2.51 25.65
C ILE A 152 4.80 -2.04 25.13
N GLU A 153 5.73 -2.99 25.02
CA GLU A 153 7.04 -2.77 24.37
C GLU A 153 6.99 -3.13 22.89
N SER A 154 7.78 -2.41 22.08
CA SER A 154 7.98 -2.81 20.70
C SER A 154 8.58 -4.20 20.60
N PRO A 155 8.06 -5.04 19.70
CA PRO A 155 8.70 -6.31 19.42
C PRO A 155 9.96 -6.16 18.55
N PHE A 156 10.24 -4.98 18.01
CA PHE A 156 11.36 -4.76 17.10
C PHE A 156 12.64 -4.39 17.85
N THR A 157 13.79 -4.88 17.37
CA THR A 157 15.09 -4.76 18.01
C THR A 157 15.98 -3.67 17.44
N THR A 158 15.57 -3.06 16.33
CA THR A 158 16.36 -1.99 15.69
C THR A 158 16.40 -0.75 16.57
N ALA A 159 17.52 -0.01 16.53
CA ALA A 159 17.71 1.23 17.30
C ALA A 159 16.63 2.30 17.01
N ALA A 160 16.05 2.24 15.82
CA ALA A 160 14.90 3.05 15.44
C ALA A 160 13.66 2.72 16.28
N SER A 161 13.49 1.47 16.70
CA SER A 161 12.29 0.97 17.38
C SER A 161 12.25 1.20 18.89
N SER A 162 13.36 1.61 19.51
CA SER A 162 13.49 1.61 20.97
C SER A 162 13.08 2.90 21.68
N GLN A 163 12.81 4.00 20.96
CA GLN A 163 12.68 5.29 21.59
C GLN A 163 11.27 5.88 21.71
N HIS A 164 10.33 5.54 20.83
CA HIS A 164 8.96 6.08 20.90
C HIS A 164 7.93 5.08 20.38
N HIS A 165 7.46 4.19 21.27
CA HIS A 165 6.26 3.42 20.97
C HIS A 165 5.04 4.14 21.50
N HIS A 166 4.23 4.59 20.56
CA HIS A 166 2.86 4.95 20.87
C HIS A 166 1.97 3.74 20.54
N ALA A 167 1.53 3.04 21.57
CA ALA A 167 0.40 2.13 21.49
C ALA A 167 -0.79 2.79 22.18
N TYR A 168 -1.97 2.66 21.60
CA TYR A 168 -3.22 3.19 22.15
C TYR A 168 -4.17 2.07 22.58
N GLY A 169 -3.64 0.89 22.84
CA GLY A 169 -4.37 -0.25 23.36
C GLY A 169 -3.53 -1.53 23.33
N SER A 170 -3.95 -2.52 24.11
CA SER A 170 -3.26 -3.80 24.25
C SER A 170 -3.57 -4.82 23.14
N GLU A 171 -4.63 -4.62 22.39
CA GLU A 171 -5.05 -5.52 21.32
C GLU A 171 -4.50 -5.10 19.98
N PHE A 172 -4.09 -6.09 19.18
CA PHE A 172 -3.61 -5.94 17.81
C PHE A 172 -4.26 -7.01 16.94
N PHE A 173 -4.53 -6.67 15.69
CA PHE A 173 -5.02 -7.66 14.72
C PHE A 173 -3.94 -8.67 14.35
N LEU A 174 -4.26 -9.93 14.57
CA LEU A 174 -3.48 -11.10 14.13
C LEU A 174 -4.01 -11.62 12.80
N GLU A 175 -3.21 -12.37 12.07
CA GLU A 175 -3.62 -13.01 10.81
C GLU A 175 -4.78 -14.01 10.98
N THR A 176 -5.03 -14.45 12.22
CA THR A 176 -6.13 -15.35 12.59
C THR A 176 -7.44 -14.65 12.96
N ASN A 177 -7.44 -13.32 13.06
CA ASN A 177 -8.64 -12.56 13.34
C ASN A 177 -9.65 -12.71 12.21
N LYS A 178 -10.95 -12.76 12.57
CA LYS A 178 -12.04 -12.72 11.60
C LYS A 178 -12.15 -11.35 10.98
N TYR A 179 -12.45 -11.30 9.70
CA TYR A 179 -12.73 -10.06 9.00
C TYR A 179 -14.07 -9.47 9.42
N ASN A 180 -14.08 -8.17 9.68
CA ASN A 180 -15.27 -7.39 10.03
C ASN A 180 -15.20 -5.97 9.42
N PRO A 181 -15.15 -5.84 8.08
CA PRO A 181 -14.93 -4.55 7.41
C PRO A 181 -16.14 -3.63 7.57
N HIS A 182 -15.90 -2.32 7.80
CA HIS A 182 -16.97 -1.33 8.04
C HIS A 182 -17.15 -0.31 6.90
N SER A 183 -16.30 -0.33 5.86
CA SER A 183 -16.44 0.53 4.67
C SER A 183 -16.65 -0.29 3.40
N PRO A 184 -17.24 0.28 2.32
CA PRO A 184 -17.31 -0.40 1.03
C PRO A 184 -15.92 -0.76 0.47
N TYR A 185 -14.91 0.08 0.71
CA TYR A 185 -13.53 -0.23 0.36
C TYR A 185 -13.03 -1.48 1.09
N SER A 186 -13.06 -1.47 2.43
CA SER A 186 -12.57 -2.61 3.22
C SER A 186 -13.36 -3.89 2.95
N ALA A 187 -14.69 -3.79 2.72
CA ALA A 187 -15.52 -4.92 2.31
C ALA A 187 -15.12 -5.50 0.95
N SER A 188 -14.77 -4.63 -0.02
CA SER A 188 -14.29 -5.07 -1.33
C SER A 188 -12.93 -5.78 -1.24
N LYS A 189 -12.03 -5.31 -0.38
CA LYS A 189 -10.73 -5.94 -0.13
C LYS A 189 -10.88 -7.27 0.60
N ALA A 190 -11.71 -7.34 1.64
CA ALA A 190 -12.03 -8.58 2.34
C ALA A 190 -12.61 -9.65 1.39
N SER A 191 -13.48 -9.23 0.46
CA SER A 191 -14.04 -10.11 -0.56
C SER A 191 -12.95 -10.64 -1.50
N SER A 192 -12.00 -9.79 -1.92
CA SER A 192 -10.86 -10.20 -2.73
C SER A 192 -9.99 -11.22 -2.03
N ASP A 193 -9.69 -11.00 -0.75
CA ASP A 193 -8.90 -11.92 0.09
C ASP A 193 -9.56 -13.31 0.17
N HIS A 194 -10.88 -13.33 0.31
CA HIS A 194 -11.64 -14.59 0.31
C HIS A 194 -11.56 -15.33 -1.03
N PHE A 195 -11.59 -14.64 -2.17
CA PHE A 195 -11.38 -15.27 -3.47
C PHE A 195 -9.96 -15.81 -3.60
N VAL A 196 -8.94 -15.09 -3.16
CA VAL A 196 -7.55 -15.58 -3.18
C VAL A 196 -7.39 -16.85 -2.36
N ARG A 197 -7.98 -16.92 -1.15
CA ARG A 197 -7.99 -18.13 -0.32
C ARG A 197 -8.77 -19.28 -0.98
N ALA A 198 -9.94 -18.97 -1.56
CA ALA A 198 -10.74 -19.98 -2.24
C ALA A 198 -10.00 -20.61 -3.42
N TYR A 199 -9.19 -19.83 -4.18
CA TYR A 199 -8.36 -20.38 -5.25
C TYR A 199 -7.25 -21.28 -4.73
N HIS A 200 -6.67 -20.95 -3.58
CA HIS A 200 -5.73 -21.84 -2.91
C HIS A 200 -6.39 -23.16 -2.50
N ASP A 201 -7.50 -23.07 -1.78
CA ASP A 201 -8.17 -24.24 -1.18
C ASP A 201 -8.84 -25.13 -2.22
N THR A 202 -9.41 -24.54 -3.29
CA THR A 202 -10.17 -25.26 -4.31
C THR A 202 -9.29 -25.85 -5.41
N TYR A 203 -8.30 -25.06 -5.88
CA TYR A 203 -7.48 -25.44 -7.04
C TYR A 203 -6.05 -25.80 -6.67
N GLY A 204 -5.63 -25.64 -5.40
CA GLY A 204 -4.24 -25.81 -4.99
C GLY A 204 -3.30 -24.75 -5.54
N MET A 205 -3.83 -23.63 -6.01
CA MET A 205 -3.05 -22.52 -6.54
C MET A 205 -2.16 -21.91 -5.44
N PRO A 206 -0.85 -21.74 -5.64
CA PRO A 206 0.01 -21.12 -4.65
C PRO A 206 -0.31 -19.62 -4.53
N THR A 207 -0.89 -19.23 -3.41
CA THR A 207 -1.28 -17.85 -3.13
C THR A 207 -0.64 -17.35 -1.85
N LEU A 208 -0.47 -16.03 -1.76
CA LEU A 208 -0.12 -15.30 -0.53
C LEU A 208 -1.04 -14.11 -0.38
N ILE A 209 -1.33 -13.74 0.86
CA ILE A 209 -2.06 -12.51 1.19
C ILE A 209 -1.24 -11.73 2.21
N THR A 210 -1.20 -10.40 2.06
CA THR A 210 -0.71 -9.53 3.13
C THR A 210 -1.71 -8.44 3.44
N ASN A 211 -1.88 -8.16 4.73
CA ASN A 211 -2.63 -7.03 5.23
C ASN A 211 -1.63 -6.01 5.76
N CYS A 212 -1.64 -4.79 5.24
CA CYS A 212 -0.70 -3.76 5.66
C CYS A 212 -1.41 -2.62 6.38
N SER A 213 -0.67 -1.98 7.27
CA SER A 213 -1.06 -0.72 7.91
C SER A 213 -0.97 0.48 6.96
N ASN A 214 -1.28 1.68 7.46
CA ASN A 214 -1.26 2.90 6.65
C ASN A 214 0.15 3.20 6.15
N ASN A 215 0.29 3.36 4.85
CA ASN A 215 1.56 3.69 4.22
C ASN A 215 1.74 5.20 4.03
N TYR A 216 3.00 5.66 4.14
CA TYR A 216 3.39 7.02 3.82
C TYR A 216 4.77 7.04 3.15
N GLY A 217 5.08 8.10 2.42
CA GLY A 217 6.35 8.23 1.73
C GLY A 217 6.26 8.96 0.39
N PRO A 218 7.35 8.97 -0.39
CA PRO A 218 7.40 9.53 -1.74
C PRO A 218 6.36 8.94 -2.69
N ASN A 219 5.89 9.73 -3.64
CA ASN A 219 4.93 9.35 -4.68
C ASN A 219 3.50 9.03 -4.19
N GLN A 220 3.16 9.27 -2.92
CA GLN A 220 1.78 9.14 -2.45
C GLN A 220 0.90 10.23 -3.07
N PHE A 221 -0.25 9.83 -3.63
CA PHE A 221 -1.14 10.77 -4.33
C PHE A 221 -1.69 11.85 -3.38
N PRO A 222 -1.71 13.14 -3.80
CA PRO A 222 -1.97 14.29 -2.92
C PRO A 222 -3.43 14.45 -2.45
N GLU A 223 -4.27 13.44 -2.57
CA GLU A 223 -5.57 13.33 -1.89
C GLU A 223 -5.45 12.71 -0.49
N LYS A 224 -4.32 12.04 -0.19
CA LYS A 224 -4.06 11.41 1.11
C LYS A 224 -3.52 12.44 2.12
N LEU A 225 -3.75 12.18 3.41
CA LEU A 225 -3.49 13.11 4.50
C LEU A 225 -2.11 13.78 4.43
N ILE A 226 -1.05 13.00 4.40
CA ILE A 226 0.33 13.54 4.50
C ILE A 226 0.68 14.42 3.29
N PRO A 227 0.60 13.97 2.03
CA PRO A 227 0.94 14.85 0.91
C PRO A 227 -0.03 16.02 0.72
N LEU A 228 -1.32 15.85 1.02
CA LEU A 228 -2.30 16.94 1.00
C LEU A 228 -1.91 18.04 1.98
N PHE A 229 -1.53 17.67 3.20
CA PHE A 229 -1.20 18.63 4.24
C PHE A 229 0.13 19.32 3.95
N ILE A 230 1.15 18.63 3.43
CA ILE A 230 2.39 19.27 2.98
C ILE A 230 2.10 20.34 1.94
N ASP A 231 1.28 20.02 0.94
CA ASP A 231 0.93 20.97 -0.12
C ASP A 231 0.07 22.13 0.41
N ASN A 232 -0.87 21.86 1.31
CA ASN A 232 -1.69 22.89 1.93
C ASN A 232 -0.86 23.84 2.82
N ILE A 233 0.06 23.35 3.63
CA ILE A 233 0.95 24.17 4.46
C ILE A 233 1.78 25.11 3.59
N ARG A 234 2.38 24.60 2.51
CA ARG A 234 3.16 25.41 1.57
C ARG A 234 2.38 26.58 0.98
N HIS A 235 1.08 26.42 0.79
CA HIS A 235 0.22 27.42 0.18
C HIS A 235 -0.65 28.19 1.19
N GLY A 236 -0.45 27.98 2.50
CA GLY A 236 -1.26 28.62 3.54
C GLY A 236 -2.74 28.24 3.49
N ARG A 237 -3.06 27.03 3.03
CA ARG A 237 -4.44 26.51 2.90
C ARG A 237 -4.86 25.75 4.14
N PRO A 238 -6.18 25.67 4.44
CA PRO A 238 -6.71 24.93 5.59
C PRO A 238 -6.29 23.46 5.59
N LEU A 239 -6.07 22.89 6.79
CA LEU A 239 -5.75 21.51 7.07
C LEU A 239 -7.00 20.82 7.66
N PRO A 240 -7.84 20.15 6.84
CA PRO A 240 -9.08 19.57 7.31
C PRO A 240 -8.85 18.33 8.17
N VAL A 241 -9.25 18.40 9.43
CA VAL A 241 -9.18 17.30 10.40
C VAL A 241 -10.57 16.74 10.62
N TYR A 242 -10.79 15.46 10.31
CA TYR A 242 -12.05 14.77 10.52
C TYR A 242 -12.35 14.62 12.02
N GLY A 243 -13.57 14.97 12.45
CA GLY A 243 -14.01 14.88 13.84
C GLY A 243 -13.09 15.66 14.77
N THR A 244 -12.57 15.02 15.80
CA THR A 244 -11.58 15.57 16.75
C THR A 244 -10.14 15.21 16.40
N GLY A 245 -9.93 14.33 15.40
CA GLY A 245 -8.61 13.82 15.04
C GLY A 245 -8.08 12.73 15.97
N GLU A 246 -8.93 12.16 16.83
CA GLU A 246 -8.54 11.13 17.81
C GLU A 246 -8.39 9.73 17.20
N ASN A 247 -8.75 9.52 15.92
CA ASN A 247 -8.57 8.24 15.26
C ASN A 247 -7.10 7.86 15.22
N VAL A 248 -6.81 6.60 15.54
CA VAL A 248 -5.45 6.05 15.61
C VAL A 248 -5.15 5.18 14.41
N ARG A 249 -3.97 5.35 13.84
CA ARG A 249 -3.45 4.55 12.73
C ARG A 249 -2.01 4.14 13.02
N ASP A 250 -1.67 2.92 12.62
CA ASP A 250 -0.28 2.47 12.51
C ASP A 250 0.30 2.93 11.18
N TRP A 251 1.51 3.46 11.17
CA TRP A 251 2.13 4.08 10.00
C TRP A 251 3.41 3.36 9.59
N LEU A 252 3.47 2.98 8.31
CA LEU A 252 4.56 2.23 7.71
C LEU A 252 5.19 3.00 6.55
N TYR A 253 6.51 3.19 6.58
CA TYR A 253 7.22 3.81 5.47
C TYR A 253 7.18 2.93 4.22
N VAL A 254 6.86 3.52 3.08
CA VAL A 254 6.54 2.78 1.85
C VAL A 254 7.68 1.88 1.35
N GLU A 255 8.94 2.30 1.53
CA GLU A 255 10.08 1.46 1.13
C GLU A 255 10.24 0.24 2.03
N ASP A 256 9.88 0.35 3.31
CA ASP A 256 9.84 -0.79 4.23
C ASP A 256 8.75 -1.79 3.83
N HIS A 257 7.59 -1.29 3.39
CA HIS A 257 6.55 -2.13 2.82
C HIS A 257 7.02 -2.84 1.53
N ALA A 258 7.66 -2.11 0.61
CA ALA A 258 8.21 -2.71 -0.61
C ALA A 258 9.25 -3.81 -0.31
N ARG A 259 10.10 -3.62 0.72
CA ARG A 259 11.04 -4.64 1.20
C ARG A 259 10.34 -5.86 1.81
N ALA A 260 9.24 -5.64 2.55
CA ALA A 260 8.41 -6.72 3.07
C ALA A 260 7.79 -7.54 1.94
N ILE A 261 7.21 -6.86 0.94
CA ILE A 261 6.63 -7.51 -0.25
C ILE A 261 7.66 -8.36 -0.97
N ASP A 262 8.85 -7.83 -1.21
CA ASP A 262 9.95 -8.56 -1.84
C ASP A 262 10.35 -9.82 -1.04
N LEU A 263 10.53 -9.67 0.26
CA LEU A 263 10.91 -10.78 1.14
C LEU A 263 9.83 -11.88 1.17
N ILE A 264 8.55 -11.48 1.32
CA ILE A 264 7.42 -12.42 1.35
C ILE A 264 7.25 -13.11 0.00
N PHE A 265 7.39 -12.39 -1.12
CA PHE A 265 7.32 -12.96 -2.46
C PHE A 265 8.33 -14.10 -2.69
N HIS A 266 9.53 -13.97 -2.13
CA HIS A 266 10.60 -14.95 -2.32
C HIS A 266 10.66 -16.03 -1.24
N ARG A 267 10.16 -15.77 -0.04
CA ARG A 267 10.34 -16.65 1.13
C ARG A 267 9.05 -16.94 1.88
N GLY A 268 7.96 -16.27 1.57
CA GLY A 268 6.66 -16.51 2.17
C GLY A 268 6.15 -17.91 1.83
N LYS A 269 5.32 -18.45 2.70
CA LYS A 269 4.78 -19.80 2.61
C LYS A 269 3.44 -19.75 1.88
N PRO A 270 3.29 -20.38 0.71
CA PRO A 270 2.00 -20.40 0.00
C PRO A 270 0.85 -20.85 0.89
N GLY A 271 -0.31 -20.22 0.74
CA GLY A 271 -1.49 -20.41 1.57
C GLY A 271 -1.54 -19.55 2.83
N GLU A 272 -0.43 -18.89 3.21
CA GLU A 272 -0.36 -18.08 4.41
C GLU A 272 -0.78 -16.62 4.17
N THR A 273 -1.19 -15.99 5.26
CA THR A 273 -1.38 -14.53 5.37
C THR A 273 -0.28 -13.96 6.28
N TYR A 274 0.26 -12.79 5.93
CA TYR A 274 1.21 -12.06 6.76
C TYR A 274 0.72 -10.62 6.97
N ASN A 275 0.75 -10.18 8.21
CA ASN A 275 0.53 -8.78 8.56
C ASN A 275 1.82 -7.98 8.41
N ILE A 276 1.72 -6.76 7.85
CA ILE A 276 2.86 -5.85 7.66
C ILE A 276 2.51 -4.51 8.30
N GLY A 277 3.02 -4.24 9.48
CA GLY A 277 2.81 -3.01 10.23
C GLY A 277 4.09 -2.49 10.87
N GLY A 278 4.08 -1.22 11.25
CA GLY A 278 5.24 -0.54 11.81
C GLY A 278 5.33 -0.62 13.34
N PHE A 279 4.28 -1.05 14.04
CA PHE A 279 4.10 -0.83 15.47
C PHE A 279 4.30 0.64 15.85
N ASN A 280 3.75 1.52 15.04
CA ASN A 280 4.01 2.95 15.08
C ASN A 280 2.67 3.70 15.00
N GLU A 281 1.90 3.57 16.09
CA GLU A 281 0.55 4.13 16.18
C GLU A 281 0.61 5.63 16.48
N TRP A 282 -0.23 6.39 15.80
CA TRP A 282 -0.41 7.83 16.01
C TRP A 282 -1.88 8.21 15.94
N LYS A 283 -2.31 9.07 16.86
CA LYS A 283 -3.54 9.84 16.67
C LYS A 283 -3.36 10.78 15.50
N ASN A 284 -4.36 10.91 14.65
CA ASN A 284 -4.30 11.79 13.49
C ASN A 284 -3.90 13.22 13.86
N ILE A 285 -4.45 13.77 14.96
CA ILE A 285 -4.11 15.13 15.40
C ILE A 285 -2.65 15.30 15.82
N ASP A 286 -2.06 14.29 16.46
CA ASP A 286 -0.67 14.36 16.92
C ASP A 286 0.30 14.18 15.75
N LEU A 287 -0.01 13.26 14.83
CA LEU A 287 0.70 13.13 13.56
C LEU A 287 0.69 14.45 12.78
N ILE A 288 -0.46 15.12 12.68
CA ILE A 288 -0.60 16.40 11.99
C ILE A 288 0.30 17.47 12.62
N LYS A 289 0.39 17.53 13.95
CA LYS A 289 1.29 18.47 14.64
C LYS A 289 2.77 18.18 14.33
N VAL A 290 3.18 16.89 14.33
CA VAL A 290 4.55 16.49 13.94
C VAL A 290 4.82 16.87 12.48
N LEU A 291 3.87 16.62 11.58
CA LEU A 291 3.97 17.01 10.18
C LEU A 291 4.13 18.53 10.01
N ILE A 292 3.30 19.33 10.69
CA ILE A 292 3.37 20.81 10.68
C ILE A 292 4.74 21.26 11.16
N ALA A 293 5.21 20.77 12.32
CA ALA A 293 6.50 21.16 12.88
C ALA A 293 7.65 20.81 11.91
N THR A 294 7.57 19.66 11.23
CA THR A 294 8.57 19.23 10.26
C THR A 294 8.56 20.12 9.01
N VAL A 295 7.38 20.44 8.46
CA VAL A 295 7.25 21.29 7.26
C VAL A 295 7.69 22.72 7.59
N ASP A 296 7.21 23.31 8.70
CA ASP A 296 7.59 24.67 9.12
C ASP A 296 9.11 24.79 9.28
N ARG A 297 9.74 23.83 9.98
CA ARG A 297 11.20 23.80 10.16
C ARG A 297 11.94 23.74 8.82
N LEU A 298 11.51 22.90 7.90
CA LEU A 298 12.17 22.72 6.59
C LEU A 298 11.95 23.91 5.64
N LEU A 299 10.85 24.65 5.82
CA LEU A 299 10.59 25.90 5.10
C LEU A 299 11.24 27.13 5.76
N GLY A 300 11.83 26.98 6.96
CA GLY A 300 12.42 28.08 7.72
C GLY A 300 11.37 28.97 8.43
N ASN A 301 10.15 28.47 8.62
CA ASN A 301 9.12 29.16 9.36
C ASN A 301 9.36 29.05 10.89
N PRO A 302 8.85 30.00 11.70
CA PRO A 302 8.84 29.86 13.14
C PRO A 302 8.08 28.61 13.60
N GLU A 303 8.45 28.09 14.78
CA GLU A 303 7.73 26.96 15.40
C GLU A 303 6.23 27.27 15.54
N GLY A 304 5.39 26.33 15.07
CA GLY A 304 3.93 26.43 15.16
C GLY A 304 3.29 27.43 14.20
N TYR A 305 4.05 27.97 13.24
CA TYR A 305 3.56 28.94 12.26
C TYR A 305 2.30 28.45 11.53
N SER A 306 2.25 27.19 11.15
CA SER A 306 1.14 26.60 10.39
C SER A 306 0.06 25.95 11.25
N LEU A 307 0.18 25.92 12.58
CA LEU A 307 -0.86 25.39 13.49
C LEU A 307 -2.25 26.02 13.31
N PRO A 308 -2.36 27.37 13.08
CA PRO A 308 -3.67 28.00 12.85
C PRO A 308 -4.40 27.54 11.59
N LEU A 309 -3.74 26.81 10.68
CA LEU A 309 -4.36 26.25 9.48
C LEU A 309 -5.25 25.02 9.78
N ILE A 310 -5.11 24.41 10.96
CA ILE A 310 -5.94 23.28 11.37
C ILE A 310 -7.42 23.70 11.40
N THR A 311 -8.24 22.96 10.68
CA THR A 311 -9.70 23.19 10.59
C THR A 311 -10.44 21.88 10.81
N TYR A 312 -11.25 21.81 11.87
CA TYR A 312 -12.05 20.64 12.14
C TYR A 312 -13.27 20.57 11.23
N VAL A 313 -13.48 19.40 10.61
CA VAL A 313 -14.60 19.14 9.71
C VAL A 313 -15.45 17.98 10.23
N THR A 314 -16.67 17.83 9.69
CA THR A 314 -17.56 16.71 10.03
C THR A 314 -16.86 15.39 9.80
N ASP A 315 -16.99 14.49 10.77
CA ASP A 315 -16.33 13.18 10.68
C ASP A 315 -16.94 12.31 9.57
N ARG A 316 -16.12 11.39 9.07
CA ARG A 316 -16.47 10.41 8.04
C ARG A 316 -17.48 9.40 8.59
N LYS A 317 -18.44 8.97 7.77
CA LYS A 317 -19.35 7.87 8.12
C LYS A 317 -18.58 6.55 8.21
N GLY A 318 -18.82 5.80 9.29
CA GLY A 318 -18.13 4.51 9.50
C GLY A 318 -16.62 4.67 9.69
N HIS A 319 -16.18 5.77 10.32
CA HIS A 319 -14.77 6.03 10.58
C HIS A 319 -14.30 5.22 11.79
N ASP A 320 -13.59 4.15 11.53
CA ASP A 320 -13.03 3.26 12.55
C ASP A 320 -12.07 4.01 13.48
N LEU A 321 -12.16 3.71 14.78
CA LEU A 321 -11.45 4.46 15.80
C LEU A 321 -9.94 4.14 15.80
N ARG A 322 -9.57 2.85 15.79
CA ARG A 322 -8.17 2.42 15.86
C ARG A 322 -7.90 1.25 14.93
N TYR A 323 -6.78 1.32 14.19
CA TYR A 323 -6.16 0.21 13.51
C TYR A 323 -4.77 -0.03 14.08
N ALA A 324 -4.51 -1.25 14.51
CA ALA A 324 -3.21 -1.71 14.94
C ALA A 324 -3.01 -3.17 14.55
N ILE A 325 -1.90 -3.49 13.92
CA ILE A 325 -1.67 -4.77 13.28
C ILE A 325 -0.39 -5.41 13.83
N ASP A 326 -0.44 -6.69 14.10
CA ASP A 326 0.69 -7.46 14.64
C ASP A 326 1.53 -8.05 13.52
N SER A 327 2.75 -7.56 13.34
CA SER A 327 3.71 -8.07 12.35
C SER A 327 4.71 -9.09 12.92
N ARG A 328 4.55 -9.55 14.18
CA ARG A 328 5.51 -10.47 14.83
C ARG A 328 5.64 -11.81 14.11
N LYS A 329 4.60 -12.26 13.38
CA LYS A 329 4.71 -13.44 12.52
C LYS A 329 5.74 -13.23 11.41
N LEU A 330 5.67 -12.11 10.70
CA LEU A 330 6.59 -11.75 9.64
C LEU A 330 8.03 -11.62 10.17
N GLN A 331 8.21 -10.99 11.33
CA GLN A 331 9.50 -10.88 11.99
C GLN A 331 10.06 -12.27 12.35
N ARG A 332 9.27 -13.10 13.02
CA ARG A 332 9.72 -14.41 13.51
C ARG A 332 10.04 -15.37 12.37
N GLU A 333 9.23 -15.40 11.32
CA GLU A 333 9.35 -16.38 10.24
C GLU A 333 10.33 -15.95 9.16
N LEU A 334 10.39 -14.65 8.84
CA LEU A 334 11.17 -14.13 7.72
C LEU A 334 12.26 -13.15 8.12
N GLY A 335 12.29 -12.68 9.37
CA GLY A 335 13.31 -11.76 9.88
C GLY A 335 13.14 -10.32 9.37
N TRP A 336 11.93 -9.91 9.00
CA TRP A 336 11.66 -8.55 8.56
C TRP A 336 11.38 -7.62 9.74
N GLU A 337 11.94 -6.42 9.66
CA GLU A 337 11.65 -5.30 10.56
C GLU A 337 11.59 -3.99 9.77
N PRO A 338 10.77 -3.00 10.20
CA PRO A 338 10.80 -1.67 9.63
C PRO A 338 12.17 -1.02 9.90
N SER A 339 12.66 -0.23 8.94
CA SER A 339 13.97 0.42 9.06
C SER A 339 13.89 1.83 9.62
N LEU A 340 12.71 2.44 9.63
CA LEU A 340 12.49 3.82 10.04
C LEU A 340 11.35 3.92 11.05
N GLN A 341 11.54 4.83 12.01
CA GLN A 341 10.44 5.36 12.82
C GLN A 341 9.72 6.48 12.08
N PHE A 342 8.51 6.84 12.57
CA PHE A 342 7.67 7.82 11.89
C PHE A 342 8.36 9.19 11.73
N GLU A 343 9.03 9.69 12.76
CA GLU A 343 9.68 11.00 12.76
C GLU A 343 10.79 11.10 11.71
N GLU A 344 11.60 10.05 11.56
CA GLU A 344 12.63 10.00 10.51
C GLU A 344 12.02 9.84 9.12
N GLY A 345 11.02 8.98 9.01
CA GLY A 345 10.32 8.72 7.76
C GLY A 345 9.54 9.93 7.27
N ILE A 346 8.90 10.67 8.19
CA ILE A 346 8.15 11.88 7.83
C ILE A 346 9.08 13.00 7.36
N GLU A 347 10.26 13.17 7.96
CA GLU A 347 11.24 14.14 7.47
C GLU A 347 11.70 13.82 6.04
N LYS A 348 12.03 12.56 5.75
CA LYS A 348 12.38 12.12 4.38
C LYS A 348 11.24 12.37 3.40
N THR A 349 10.01 12.09 3.83
CA THR A 349 8.80 12.29 3.03
C THR A 349 8.60 13.78 2.71
N VAL A 350 8.64 14.65 3.72
CA VAL A 350 8.48 16.09 3.53
C VAL A 350 9.57 16.64 2.60
N ARG A 351 10.84 16.29 2.83
CA ARG A 351 11.95 16.71 1.95
C ARG A 351 11.67 16.31 0.50
N TRP A 352 11.25 15.06 0.28
CA TRP A 352 10.95 14.60 -1.07
C TRP A 352 9.88 15.49 -1.75
N TYR A 353 8.77 15.80 -1.07
CA TYR A 353 7.72 16.66 -1.65
C TYR A 353 8.20 18.09 -1.88
N LEU A 354 9.04 18.63 -1.00
CA LEU A 354 9.61 19.97 -1.18
C LEU A 354 10.58 20.01 -2.37
N ASP A 355 11.35 18.96 -2.60
CA ASP A 355 12.30 18.85 -3.70
C ASP A 355 11.65 18.49 -5.05
N ASN A 356 10.46 17.85 -5.02
CA ASN A 356 9.74 17.36 -6.20
C ASN A 356 8.44 18.15 -6.50
N GLN A 357 8.49 19.47 -6.40
CA GLN A 357 7.31 20.33 -6.61
C GLN A 357 6.70 20.17 -8.00
N GLN A 358 7.52 20.01 -9.03
CA GLN A 358 7.05 19.80 -10.39
C GLN A 358 6.17 18.56 -10.53
N TRP A 359 6.45 17.51 -9.73
CA TRP A 359 5.62 16.32 -9.69
C TRP A 359 4.20 16.63 -9.15
N LEU A 360 4.11 17.43 -8.06
CA LEU A 360 2.84 17.92 -7.51
C LEU A 360 2.09 18.82 -8.52
N ASP A 361 2.80 19.77 -9.14
CA ASP A 361 2.21 20.71 -10.11
C ASP A 361 1.63 19.98 -11.32
N ARG A 362 2.31 18.95 -11.81
CA ARG A 362 1.80 18.10 -12.90
C ARG A 362 0.56 17.31 -12.53
N ILE A 363 0.44 16.88 -11.28
CA ILE A 363 -0.78 16.25 -10.77
C ILE A 363 -1.91 17.29 -10.68
N ALA A 364 -1.64 18.44 -10.10
CA ALA A 364 -2.63 19.51 -9.93
C ALA A 364 -3.17 20.02 -11.27
N SER A 365 -2.32 20.11 -12.31
CA SER A 365 -2.72 20.51 -13.66
C SER A 365 -3.34 19.38 -14.51
N GLY A 366 -3.26 18.13 -14.06
CA GLY A 366 -3.68 16.94 -14.82
C GLY A 366 -2.74 16.58 -15.98
N GLU A 367 -1.57 17.20 -16.08
CA GLU A 367 -0.62 16.94 -17.18
C GLU A 367 -0.04 15.53 -17.16
N TYR A 368 0.08 14.90 -15.99
CA TYR A 368 0.57 13.52 -15.87
C TYR A 368 -0.28 12.51 -16.64
N GLN A 369 -1.57 12.81 -16.89
CA GLN A 369 -2.49 11.95 -17.65
C GLN A 369 -2.43 12.17 -19.16
N LYS A 370 -1.87 13.30 -19.64
CA LYS A 370 -1.85 13.62 -21.07
C LYS A 370 -0.79 12.85 -21.85
N ASN A 371 0.21 12.32 -21.15
CA ASN A 371 1.33 11.58 -21.77
C ASN A 371 1.26 10.06 -21.50
N SER A 372 0.10 9.55 -21.08
CA SER A 372 -0.14 8.16 -20.69
C SER A 372 -0.94 7.35 -21.72
#